data_e11bf51faf3dfe744fad66c73c0739da
#
_entry.id   e11bf51faf3dfe744fad66c73c0739da
#
_cell.length_a   1.000
_cell.length_b   1.000
_cell.length_c   1.000
_cell.angle_alpha   90.00
_cell.angle_beta   90.00
_cell.angle_gamma   90.00
#
_symmetry.space_group_name_H-M   'P 1'
#
loop_
_entity.id
_entity.type
_entity.pdbx_description
1 polymer ?
#
loop_
_entity_poly.entity_id
_entity_poly.type
_entity_poly.pdbx_seq_one_letter_code
_entity_poly.pdbx_strand_id
1 'polypeptide(L)'
;MRPTPVAAIVAAAGLVLAAAVAALVGTPASDAVELVATAMGGAAIAGVAGTGLLHTLRRRSTRAQAVVVALTSVVAVGVGATAAADAMFLSTHDYGALLVILVSAGTVGLIAALVLGDRLVAASRSLGDVMQRIGDGGTPATSDGDPAAPEELAALGRRLEDMSSRLEAARARERALDASRRELVAWVSHDLRTPLAGIRAMVEALEDGVVTDDVTVDRYHRTMRLEVDRLAGLVDDLFELSRIQAGTLELHLEMASLSDLVSDALAGASPVASAKGVLLAGSLQGVAPDLEVATPDVLRVLRNLLDNAIRHTPPEGEVRLDAGVVGDHAVVSVHDSCGGIPPAELDRVFDLAFRGDTARTPEHDGGAGLGLAIARGIVEAHRGDIEVGNEDGGCRFTVRLPLPGAGAPAGAGAGA
;
A
#
# COMPACT_ATOMS: atom_id res chain seq x y z
N MET A 1 -43.84 -6.96 -16.77
CA MET A 1 -42.79 -5.93 -16.67
C MET A 1 -43.45 -4.57 -16.71
N ARG A 2 -43.32 -3.73 -15.69
CA ARG A 2 -43.78 -2.34 -15.78
C ARG A 2 -42.84 -1.63 -16.75
N PRO A 3 -43.35 -0.93 -17.77
CA PRO A 3 -42.51 -0.15 -18.69
C PRO A 3 -41.69 0.83 -17.85
N THR A 4 -40.38 0.90 -18.11
CA THR A 4 -39.55 1.91 -17.45
C THR A 4 -40.10 3.29 -17.84
N PRO A 5 -40.07 4.30 -16.97
CA PRO A 5 -40.58 5.64 -17.28
C PRO A 5 -39.98 6.21 -18.58
N VAL A 6 -38.75 5.83 -18.87
CA VAL A 6 -38.04 6.21 -20.12
C VAL A 6 -38.73 5.62 -21.37
N ALA A 7 -39.15 4.36 -21.36
CA ALA A 7 -39.80 3.72 -22.48
C ALA A 7 -41.16 4.39 -22.80
N ALA A 8 -41.92 4.77 -21.76
CA ALA A 8 -43.18 5.50 -21.92
C ALA A 8 -42.95 6.90 -22.49
N ILE A 9 -41.91 7.61 -22.05
CA ILE A 9 -41.56 8.94 -22.58
C ILE A 9 -41.17 8.85 -24.06
N VAL A 10 -40.33 7.87 -24.44
CA VAL A 10 -39.91 7.67 -25.82
C VAL A 10 -41.09 7.32 -26.74
N ALA A 11 -42.01 6.46 -26.28
CA ALA A 11 -43.21 6.12 -27.03
C ALA A 11 -44.15 7.33 -27.21
N ALA A 12 -44.35 8.15 -26.16
CA ALA A 12 -45.13 9.36 -26.25
C ALA A 12 -44.49 10.40 -27.21
N ALA A 13 -43.19 10.59 -27.15
CA ALA A 13 -42.44 11.46 -28.04
C ALA A 13 -42.54 11.00 -29.51
N GLY A 14 -42.46 9.69 -29.75
CA GLY A 14 -42.64 9.08 -31.08
C GLY A 14 -44.02 9.33 -31.65
N LEU A 15 -45.07 9.21 -30.83
CA LEU A 15 -46.43 9.49 -31.24
C LEU A 15 -46.64 10.98 -31.63
N VAL A 16 -46.14 11.90 -30.81
CA VAL A 16 -46.19 13.32 -31.05
C VAL A 16 -45.44 13.69 -32.34
N LEU A 17 -44.25 13.11 -32.55
CA LEU A 17 -43.48 13.36 -33.77
C LEU A 17 -44.19 12.82 -35.02
N ALA A 18 -44.79 11.62 -34.94
CA ALA A 18 -45.53 11.03 -36.04
C ALA A 18 -46.75 11.90 -36.42
N ALA A 19 -47.50 12.38 -35.43
CA ALA A 19 -48.63 13.29 -35.66
C ALA A 19 -48.16 14.64 -36.25
N ALA A 20 -47.06 15.20 -35.79
CA ALA A 20 -46.51 16.44 -36.34
C ALA A 20 -46.06 16.29 -37.79
N VAL A 21 -45.45 15.18 -38.15
CA VAL A 21 -45.04 14.87 -39.55
C VAL A 21 -46.26 14.72 -40.41
N ALA A 22 -47.32 14.02 -40.00
CA ALA A 22 -48.56 13.87 -40.76
C ALA A 22 -49.22 15.23 -41.00
N ALA A 23 -49.25 16.12 -40.02
CA ALA A 23 -49.77 17.48 -40.20
C ALA A 23 -48.92 18.33 -41.14
N LEU A 24 -47.57 18.18 -41.11
CA LEU A 24 -46.64 18.94 -41.97
C LEU A 24 -46.79 18.52 -43.45
N VAL A 25 -47.09 17.25 -43.70
CA VAL A 25 -47.33 16.71 -45.08
C VAL A 25 -48.68 17.07 -45.60
N GLY A 26 -49.56 17.64 -44.77
CA GLY A 26 -50.90 18.12 -45.23
C GLY A 26 -51.92 17.01 -45.40
N THR A 27 -51.76 15.87 -44.72
CA THR A 27 -52.77 14.79 -44.80
C THR A 27 -54.04 15.18 -44.07
N PRO A 28 -55.23 14.85 -44.62
CA PRO A 28 -56.51 15.08 -43.96
C PRO A 28 -56.53 14.45 -42.57
N ALA A 29 -57.14 15.10 -41.59
CA ALA A 29 -57.10 14.64 -40.17
C ALA A 29 -57.64 13.21 -40.00
N SER A 30 -58.60 12.77 -40.76
CA SER A 30 -59.13 11.40 -40.78
C SER A 30 -58.07 10.38 -41.19
N ASP A 31 -57.38 10.67 -42.29
CA ASP A 31 -56.37 9.76 -42.87
C ASP A 31 -55.07 9.75 -42.03
N ALA A 32 -54.73 10.91 -41.45
CA ALA A 32 -53.59 11.04 -40.54
C ALA A 32 -53.76 10.19 -39.29
N VAL A 33 -54.95 10.14 -38.70
CA VAL A 33 -55.24 9.29 -37.52
C VAL A 33 -55.15 7.82 -37.88
N GLU A 34 -55.71 7.39 -39.00
CA GLU A 34 -55.66 6.00 -39.45
C GLU A 34 -54.21 5.55 -39.76
N LEU A 35 -53.42 6.38 -40.43
CA LEU A 35 -52.04 6.16 -40.78
C LEU A 35 -51.16 5.99 -39.49
N VAL A 36 -51.30 6.95 -38.58
CA VAL A 36 -50.53 6.89 -37.30
C VAL A 36 -50.93 5.70 -36.45
N ALA A 37 -52.24 5.37 -36.36
CA ALA A 37 -52.75 4.25 -35.60
C ALA A 37 -52.25 2.91 -36.17
N THR A 38 -52.26 2.69 -37.47
CA THR A 38 -51.80 1.46 -38.12
C THR A 38 -50.31 1.31 -38.05
N ALA A 39 -49.51 2.37 -38.27
CA ALA A 39 -48.06 2.35 -38.14
C ALA A 39 -47.62 2.09 -36.71
N MET A 40 -48.19 2.77 -35.74
CA MET A 40 -47.87 2.59 -34.31
C MET A 40 -48.32 1.23 -33.78
N GLY A 41 -49.47 0.72 -34.25
CA GLY A 41 -49.96 -0.61 -33.91
C GLY A 41 -48.99 -1.71 -34.36
N GLY A 42 -48.54 -1.64 -35.61
CA GLY A 42 -47.53 -2.57 -36.15
C GLY A 42 -46.18 -2.49 -35.40
N ALA A 43 -45.70 -1.28 -35.14
CA ALA A 43 -44.47 -1.06 -34.37
C ALA A 43 -44.59 -1.59 -32.93
N ALA A 44 -45.74 -1.42 -32.28
CA ALA A 44 -45.98 -1.93 -30.94
C ALA A 44 -45.95 -3.47 -30.88
N ILE A 45 -46.59 -4.14 -31.83
CA ILE A 45 -46.57 -5.60 -31.93
C ILE A 45 -45.15 -6.13 -32.13
N ALA A 46 -44.39 -5.54 -33.06
CA ALA A 46 -42.99 -5.90 -33.30
C ALA A 46 -42.12 -5.63 -32.06
N GLY A 47 -42.33 -4.52 -31.35
CA GLY A 47 -41.63 -4.16 -30.11
C GLY A 47 -41.90 -5.13 -28.99
N VAL A 48 -43.15 -5.55 -28.78
CA VAL A 48 -43.51 -6.56 -27.78
C VAL A 48 -42.88 -7.93 -28.12
N ALA A 49 -42.92 -8.36 -29.37
CA ALA A 49 -42.29 -9.59 -29.82
C ALA A 49 -40.77 -9.54 -29.65
N GLY A 50 -40.14 -8.43 -30.01
CA GLY A 50 -38.69 -8.21 -29.84
C GLY A 50 -38.25 -8.20 -28.39
N THR A 51 -39.00 -7.52 -27.50
CA THR A 51 -38.68 -7.52 -26.04
C THR A 51 -38.88 -8.92 -25.44
N GLY A 52 -39.90 -9.66 -25.87
CA GLY A 52 -40.08 -11.06 -25.49
C GLY A 52 -38.91 -11.95 -25.92
N LEU A 53 -38.45 -11.79 -27.15
CA LEU A 53 -37.31 -12.52 -27.68
C LEU A 53 -36.00 -12.14 -26.94
N LEU A 54 -35.77 -10.87 -26.65
CA LEU A 54 -34.64 -10.42 -25.81
C LEU A 54 -34.67 -11.03 -24.40
N HIS A 55 -35.87 -11.14 -23.84
CA HIS A 55 -36.01 -11.77 -22.52
C HIS A 55 -35.64 -13.26 -22.53
N THR A 56 -36.02 -14.00 -23.56
CA THR A 56 -35.61 -15.40 -23.72
C THR A 56 -34.12 -15.57 -24.01
N LEU A 57 -33.52 -14.59 -24.72
CA LEU A 57 -32.09 -14.58 -25.09
C LEU A 57 -31.18 -13.87 -24.08
N ARG A 58 -31.70 -13.45 -22.91
CA ARG A 58 -30.94 -12.70 -21.90
C ARG A 58 -29.66 -13.40 -21.39
N ARG A 59 -29.58 -14.71 -21.54
CA ARG A 59 -28.39 -15.54 -21.18
C ARG A 59 -27.49 -15.86 -22.37
N ARG A 60 -27.84 -15.39 -23.57
CA ARG A 60 -27.02 -15.52 -24.79
C ARG A 60 -26.04 -14.36 -24.91
N SER A 61 -25.11 -14.48 -25.85
CA SER A 61 -24.09 -13.48 -26.09
C SER A 61 -24.68 -12.09 -26.41
N THR A 62 -24.00 -11.02 -26.03
CA THR A 62 -24.35 -9.62 -26.31
C THR A 62 -24.53 -9.39 -27.81
N ARG A 63 -23.73 -10.09 -28.64
CA ARG A 63 -23.86 -10.07 -30.10
C ARG A 63 -25.24 -10.56 -30.53
N ALA A 64 -25.75 -11.67 -30.01
CA ALA A 64 -27.08 -12.17 -30.33
C ALA A 64 -28.19 -11.20 -29.91
N GLN A 65 -28.04 -10.53 -28.78
CA GLN A 65 -29.00 -9.51 -28.32
C GLN A 65 -28.98 -8.28 -29.21
N ALA A 66 -27.78 -7.80 -29.64
CA ALA A 66 -27.65 -6.67 -30.57
C ALA A 66 -28.31 -6.96 -31.92
N VAL A 67 -28.13 -8.18 -32.45
CA VAL A 67 -28.82 -8.60 -33.72
C VAL A 67 -30.31 -8.62 -33.54
N VAL A 68 -30.85 -9.11 -32.42
CA VAL A 68 -32.30 -9.12 -32.15
C VAL A 68 -32.85 -7.69 -32.08
N VAL A 69 -32.16 -6.75 -31.44
CA VAL A 69 -32.58 -5.34 -31.38
C VAL A 69 -32.62 -4.73 -32.77
N ALA A 70 -31.59 -4.91 -33.60
CA ALA A 70 -31.55 -4.41 -34.97
C ALA A 70 -32.66 -5.01 -35.83
N LEU A 71 -32.84 -6.33 -35.75
CA LEU A 71 -33.89 -7.03 -36.54
C LEU A 71 -35.27 -6.57 -36.11
N THR A 72 -35.52 -6.42 -34.80
CA THR A 72 -36.81 -5.91 -34.30
C THR A 72 -37.15 -4.53 -34.84
N SER A 73 -36.14 -3.61 -34.90
CA SER A 73 -36.31 -2.28 -35.41
C SER A 73 -36.66 -2.31 -36.90
N VAL A 74 -35.97 -3.13 -37.69
CA VAL A 74 -36.25 -3.28 -39.15
C VAL A 74 -37.63 -3.86 -39.37
N VAL A 75 -38.02 -4.91 -38.63
CA VAL A 75 -39.34 -5.53 -38.73
C VAL A 75 -40.43 -4.55 -38.31
N ALA A 76 -40.25 -3.78 -37.24
CA ALA A 76 -41.20 -2.77 -36.80
C ALA A 76 -41.48 -1.71 -37.89
N VAL A 77 -40.42 -1.20 -38.50
CA VAL A 77 -40.54 -0.23 -39.62
C VAL A 77 -41.20 -0.89 -40.84
N GLY A 78 -40.83 -2.11 -41.17
CA GLY A 78 -41.40 -2.87 -42.28
C GLY A 78 -42.91 -3.10 -42.14
N VAL A 79 -43.33 -3.59 -40.98
CA VAL A 79 -44.75 -3.83 -40.70
C VAL A 79 -45.53 -2.51 -40.70
N GLY A 80 -44.99 -1.46 -40.11
CA GLY A 80 -45.64 -0.14 -40.13
C GLY A 80 -45.74 0.46 -41.51
N ALA A 81 -44.70 0.37 -42.33
CA ALA A 81 -44.67 0.87 -43.68
C ALA A 81 -45.59 0.10 -44.62
N THR A 82 -45.66 -1.22 -44.54
CA THR A 82 -46.57 -2.04 -45.35
C THR A 82 -48.03 -1.81 -44.99
N ALA A 83 -48.35 -1.71 -43.69
CA ALA A 83 -49.69 -1.40 -43.22
C ALA A 83 -50.16 0.01 -43.70
N ALA A 84 -49.27 0.98 -43.65
CA ALA A 84 -49.52 2.33 -44.11
C ALA A 84 -49.70 2.37 -45.64
N ALA A 85 -48.90 1.63 -46.40
CA ALA A 85 -49.02 1.54 -47.87
C ALA A 85 -50.31 0.91 -48.30
N ASP A 86 -50.79 -0.13 -47.62
CA ASP A 86 -52.06 -0.78 -47.91
C ASP A 86 -53.24 0.13 -47.62
N ALA A 87 -53.24 0.88 -46.54
CA ALA A 87 -54.26 1.86 -46.18
C ALA A 87 -54.34 3.06 -47.14
N MET A 88 -53.23 3.41 -47.79
CA MET A 88 -53.17 4.57 -48.70
C MET A 88 -53.35 4.24 -50.21
N PHE A 89 -53.66 3.01 -50.59
CA PHE A 89 -53.77 2.55 -51.96
C PHE A 89 -52.59 2.96 -52.89
N LEU A 90 -51.36 2.80 -52.38
CA LEU A 90 -50.14 3.09 -53.14
C LEU A 90 -50.05 2.23 -54.40
N SER A 91 -49.47 2.79 -55.49
CA SER A 91 -49.20 2.01 -56.68
C SER A 91 -48.19 0.87 -56.38
N THR A 92 -48.29 -0.23 -57.18
CA THR A 92 -47.31 -1.37 -57.01
C THR A 92 -45.86 -0.92 -57.24
N HIS A 93 -45.66 0.17 -58.02
CA HIS A 93 -44.31 0.72 -58.23
C HIS A 93 -43.76 1.42 -56.99
N ASP A 94 -44.57 2.27 -56.35
CA ASP A 94 -44.15 3.00 -55.11
C ASP A 94 -43.93 2.06 -53.93
N TYR A 95 -44.78 1.02 -53.86
CA TYR A 95 -44.58 -0.05 -52.88
C TYR A 95 -43.24 -0.80 -53.05
N GLY A 96 -42.91 -1.09 -54.36
CA GLY A 96 -41.59 -1.70 -54.64
C GLY A 96 -40.42 -0.81 -54.27
N ALA A 97 -40.50 0.49 -54.53
CA ALA A 97 -39.47 1.46 -54.12
C ALA A 97 -39.32 1.53 -52.60
N LEU A 98 -40.43 1.54 -51.81
CA LEU A 98 -40.48 1.56 -50.42
C LEU A 98 -39.76 0.30 -49.82
N LEU A 99 -40.03 -0.90 -50.34
CA LEU A 99 -39.41 -2.13 -49.95
C LEU A 99 -37.89 -2.13 -50.19
N VAL A 100 -37.43 -1.61 -51.32
CA VAL A 100 -35.99 -1.49 -51.62
C VAL A 100 -35.29 -0.58 -50.59
N ILE A 101 -35.89 0.58 -50.27
CA ILE A 101 -35.35 1.50 -49.24
C ILE A 101 -35.30 0.81 -47.88
N LEU A 102 -36.37 0.11 -47.50
CA LEU A 102 -36.45 -0.60 -46.21
C LEU A 102 -35.39 -1.69 -46.09
N VAL A 103 -35.20 -2.51 -47.12
CA VAL A 103 -34.19 -3.57 -47.15
C VAL A 103 -32.80 -2.96 -47.07
N SER A 104 -32.55 -1.87 -47.81
CA SER A 104 -31.27 -1.19 -47.79
C SER A 104 -30.96 -0.60 -46.41
N ALA A 105 -31.90 0.11 -45.80
CA ALA A 105 -31.76 0.68 -44.45
C ALA A 105 -31.58 -0.42 -43.38
N GLY A 106 -32.35 -1.50 -43.51
CA GLY A 106 -32.25 -2.67 -42.63
C GLY A 106 -30.88 -3.35 -42.70
N THR A 107 -30.33 -3.45 -43.89
CA THR A 107 -28.99 -4.03 -44.09
C THR A 107 -27.91 -3.19 -43.40
N VAL A 108 -27.96 -1.86 -43.56
CA VAL A 108 -27.02 -0.95 -42.89
C VAL A 108 -27.16 -1.04 -41.35
N GLY A 109 -28.38 -1.05 -40.84
CA GLY A 109 -28.66 -1.18 -39.41
C GLY A 109 -28.13 -2.50 -38.82
N LEU A 110 -28.31 -3.60 -39.58
CA LEU A 110 -27.80 -4.92 -39.14
C LEU A 110 -26.26 -4.96 -39.12
N ILE A 111 -25.61 -4.38 -40.14
CA ILE A 111 -24.13 -4.30 -40.17
C ILE A 111 -23.63 -3.48 -38.98
N ALA A 112 -24.22 -2.33 -38.71
CA ALA A 112 -23.84 -1.48 -37.59
C ALA A 112 -24.01 -2.21 -36.22
N ALA A 113 -25.12 -2.95 -36.06
CA ALA A 113 -25.37 -3.75 -34.84
C ALA A 113 -24.36 -4.90 -34.66
N LEU A 114 -23.95 -5.55 -35.75
CA LEU A 114 -22.94 -6.60 -35.73
C LEU A 114 -21.56 -6.04 -35.31
N VAL A 115 -21.16 -4.93 -35.91
CA VAL A 115 -19.89 -4.24 -35.60
C VAL A 115 -19.87 -3.80 -34.14
N LEU A 116 -20.95 -3.21 -33.64
CA LEU A 116 -21.05 -2.80 -32.22
C LEU A 116 -20.98 -4.02 -31.26
N GLY A 117 -21.71 -5.09 -31.62
CA GLY A 117 -21.72 -6.33 -30.86
C GLY A 117 -20.34 -6.98 -30.76
N ASP A 118 -19.58 -7.00 -31.87
CA ASP A 118 -18.22 -7.55 -31.87
C ASP A 118 -17.25 -6.71 -31.02
N ARG A 119 -17.36 -5.37 -31.05
CA ARG A 119 -16.56 -4.48 -30.18
C ARG A 119 -16.85 -4.72 -28.70
N LEU A 120 -18.12 -4.84 -28.29
CA LEU A 120 -18.50 -5.10 -26.91
C LEU A 120 -17.99 -6.46 -26.42
N VAL A 121 -18.07 -7.50 -27.28
CA VAL A 121 -17.55 -8.84 -26.94
C VAL A 121 -16.03 -8.83 -26.82
N ALA A 122 -15.31 -8.15 -27.70
CA ALA A 122 -13.86 -8.02 -27.63
C ALA A 122 -13.42 -7.32 -26.32
N ALA A 123 -14.03 -6.19 -26.00
CA ALA A 123 -13.74 -5.44 -24.77
C ALA A 123 -14.08 -6.25 -23.49
N SER A 124 -15.18 -7.02 -23.49
CA SER A 124 -15.52 -7.90 -22.36
C SER A 124 -14.53 -9.06 -22.19
N ARG A 125 -14.00 -9.60 -23.29
CA ARG A 125 -12.97 -10.67 -23.22
C ARG A 125 -11.64 -10.13 -22.69
N SER A 126 -11.20 -8.98 -23.16
CA SER A 126 -9.95 -8.37 -22.66
C SER A 126 -10.01 -8.10 -21.15
N LEU A 127 -11.17 -7.68 -20.64
CA LEU A 127 -11.39 -7.52 -19.20
C LEU A 127 -11.33 -8.86 -18.45
N GLY A 128 -11.90 -9.92 -19.03
CA GLY A 128 -11.81 -11.29 -18.49
C GLY A 128 -10.37 -11.80 -18.41
N ASP A 129 -9.58 -11.54 -19.45
CA ASP A 129 -8.17 -11.94 -19.52
C ASP A 129 -7.30 -11.18 -18.48
N VAL A 130 -7.60 -9.90 -18.23
CA VAL A 130 -6.97 -9.11 -17.15
C VAL A 130 -7.32 -9.72 -15.77
N MET A 131 -8.61 -10.02 -15.53
CA MET A 131 -9.03 -10.64 -14.28
C MET A 131 -8.37 -12.01 -14.02
N GLN A 132 -8.24 -12.83 -15.06
CA GLN A 132 -7.61 -14.14 -14.95
C GLN A 132 -6.12 -14.01 -14.63
N ARG A 133 -5.40 -13.11 -15.29
CA ARG A 133 -3.98 -12.83 -15.01
C ARG A 133 -3.76 -12.34 -13.56
N ILE A 134 -4.62 -11.45 -13.08
CA ILE A 134 -4.60 -11.00 -11.67
C ILE A 134 -4.81 -12.21 -10.72
N GLY A 135 -5.74 -13.10 -11.07
CA GLY A 135 -5.99 -14.31 -10.28
C GLY A 135 -4.80 -15.27 -10.22
N ASP A 136 -4.06 -15.38 -11.31
CA ASP A 136 -2.89 -16.26 -11.44
C ASP A 136 -1.58 -15.63 -10.87
N GLY A 137 -1.66 -14.44 -10.29
CA GLY A 137 -0.52 -13.75 -9.68
C GLY A 137 0.45 -13.12 -10.69
N GLY A 138 0.03 -12.94 -11.93
CA GLY A 138 0.80 -12.24 -12.96
C GLY A 138 0.66 -10.72 -12.83
N THR A 139 1.77 -9.99 -13.07
CA THR A 139 1.73 -8.54 -13.18
C THR A 139 0.81 -8.13 -14.34
N PRO A 140 -0.10 -7.16 -14.16
CA PRO A 140 -0.83 -6.60 -15.28
C PRO A 140 0.17 -5.96 -16.23
N ALA A 141 0.42 -6.61 -17.37
CA ALA A 141 1.09 -5.92 -18.46
C ALA A 141 0.22 -4.71 -18.79
N THR A 142 0.81 -3.52 -18.82
CA THR A 142 0.15 -2.32 -19.32
C THR A 142 -0.38 -2.62 -20.71
N SER A 143 -1.62 -3.11 -20.78
CA SER A 143 -2.34 -3.12 -22.04
C SER A 143 -2.67 -1.66 -22.27
N ASP A 144 -1.97 -1.00 -23.19
CA ASP A 144 -2.51 0.17 -23.85
C ASP A 144 -3.95 -0.18 -24.19
N GLY A 145 -4.90 0.40 -23.45
CA GLY A 145 -6.30 0.03 -23.55
C GLY A 145 -6.69 0.04 -25.00
N ASP A 146 -7.35 -1.02 -25.47
CA ASP A 146 -7.84 -1.08 -26.85
C ASP A 146 -8.55 0.25 -27.14
N PRO A 147 -8.00 1.12 -28.02
CA PRO A 147 -8.58 2.43 -28.31
C PRO A 147 -10.01 2.35 -28.83
N ALA A 148 -10.47 1.14 -29.14
CA ALA A 148 -11.82 0.86 -29.61
C ALA A 148 -12.79 0.42 -28.48
N ALA A 149 -12.32 0.29 -27.22
CA ALA A 149 -13.18 -0.09 -26.11
C ALA A 149 -14.05 1.11 -25.65
N PRO A 150 -15.33 0.87 -25.28
CA PRO A 150 -16.15 1.89 -24.63
C PRO A 150 -15.47 2.46 -23.38
N GLU A 151 -15.61 3.77 -23.16
CA GLU A 151 -14.93 4.51 -22.10
C GLU A 151 -15.19 3.91 -20.71
N GLU A 152 -16.42 3.42 -20.47
CA GLU A 152 -16.83 2.80 -19.22
C GLU A 152 -16.06 1.50 -18.93
N LEU A 153 -15.81 0.69 -19.97
CA LEU A 153 -15.05 -0.56 -19.83
C LEU A 153 -13.55 -0.30 -19.66
N ALA A 154 -13.02 0.70 -20.35
CA ALA A 154 -11.66 1.16 -20.18
C ALA A 154 -11.43 1.73 -18.76
N ALA A 155 -12.40 2.49 -18.22
CA ALA A 155 -12.34 3.00 -16.85
C ALA A 155 -12.39 1.86 -15.81
N LEU A 156 -13.20 0.83 -16.05
CA LEU A 156 -13.24 -0.36 -15.19
C LEU A 156 -11.92 -1.12 -15.21
N GLY A 157 -11.30 -1.28 -16.40
CA GLY A 157 -9.98 -1.88 -16.55
C GLY A 157 -8.93 -1.17 -15.70
N ARG A 158 -8.81 0.15 -15.80
CA ARG A 158 -7.88 0.96 -14.99
C ARG A 158 -8.10 0.81 -13.48
N ARG A 159 -9.36 0.76 -13.02
CA ARG A 159 -9.67 0.53 -11.59
C ARG A 159 -9.23 -0.85 -11.10
N LEU A 160 -9.40 -1.87 -11.94
CA LEU A 160 -8.94 -3.23 -11.61
C LEU A 160 -7.42 -3.31 -11.54
N GLU A 161 -6.71 -2.64 -12.44
CA GLU A 161 -5.25 -2.53 -12.43
C GLU A 161 -4.76 -1.82 -11.15
N ASP A 162 -5.38 -0.69 -10.76
CA ASP A 162 -5.05 0.02 -9.52
C ASP A 162 -5.32 -0.85 -8.28
N MET A 163 -6.46 -1.55 -8.24
CA MET A 163 -6.74 -2.50 -7.15
C MET A 163 -5.73 -3.65 -7.09
N SER A 164 -5.32 -4.20 -8.24
CA SER A 164 -4.32 -5.26 -8.32
C SER A 164 -2.97 -4.79 -7.78
N SER A 165 -2.51 -3.62 -8.21
CA SER A 165 -1.24 -3.06 -7.75
C SER A 165 -1.22 -2.81 -6.23
N ARG A 166 -2.33 -2.32 -5.67
CA ARG A 166 -2.49 -2.14 -4.22
C ARG A 166 -2.48 -3.47 -3.47
N LEU A 167 -3.14 -4.49 -4.03
CA LEU A 167 -3.17 -5.83 -3.43
C LEU A 167 -1.78 -6.48 -3.43
N GLU A 168 -1.04 -6.34 -4.54
CA GLU A 168 0.34 -6.82 -4.63
C GLU A 168 1.26 -6.12 -3.64
N ALA A 169 1.16 -4.79 -3.52
CA ALA A 169 1.91 -4.01 -2.54
C ALA A 169 1.57 -4.42 -1.10
N ALA A 170 0.29 -4.68 -0.80
CA ALA A 170 -0.13 -5.17 0.52
C ALA A 170 0.43 -6.57 0.82
N ARG A 171 0.34 -7.49 -0.14
CA ARG A 171 0.92 -8.84 0.00
C ARG A 171 2.44 -8.83 0.12
N ALA A 172 3.12 -7.92 -0.58
CA ALA A 172 4.57 -7.78 -0.45
C ALA A 172 4.96 -7.31 0.96
N ARG A 173 4.21 -6.34 1.52
CA ARG A 173 4.41 -5.88 2.91
C ARG A 173 4.15 -6.99 3.93
N GLU A 174 3.07 -7.76 3.76
CA GLU A 174 2.73 -8.89 4.62
C GLU A 174 3.85 -9.96 4.61
N ARG A 175 4.34 -10.33 3.41
CA ARG A 175 5.45 -11.29 3.29
C ARG A 175 6.74 -10.78 3.92
N ALA A 176 7.04 -9.49 3.78
CA ALA A 176 8.20 -8.86 4.42
C ALA A 176 8.09 -8.89 5.95
N LEU A 177 6.92 -8.58 6.50
CA LEU A 177 6.64 -8.67 7.94
C LEU A 177 6.76 -10.12 8.46
N ASP A 178 6.19 -11.09 7.73
CA ASP A 178 6.30 -12.51 8.09
C ASP A 178 7.74 -13.04 8.01
N ALA A 179 8.52 -12.58 7.04
CA ALA A 179 9.94 -12.93 6.92
C ALA A 179 10.74 -12.35 8.11
N SER A 180 10.55 -11.06 8.41
CA SER A 180 11.18 -10.39 9.54
C SER A 180 10.83 -11.04 10.88
N ARG A 181 9.54 -11.43 11.07
CA ARG A 181 9.10 -12.12 12.28
C ARG A 181 9.77 -13.49 12.44
N ARG A 182 9.88 -14.27 11.35
CA ARG A 182 10.56 -15.59 11.38
C ARG A 182 12.05 -15.45 11.67
N GLU A 183 12.69 -14.47 11.07
CA GLU A 183 14.11 -14.16 11.30
C GLU A 183 14.35 -13.76 12.75
N LEU A 184 13.50 -12.91 13.32
CA LEU A 184 13.55 -12.51 14.73
C LEU A 184 13.43 -13.72 15.65
N VAL A 185 12.45 -14.62 15.45
CA VAL A 185 12.27 -15.81 16.31
C VAL A 185 13.47 -16.75 16.22
N ALA A 186 14.00 -16.97 15.02
CA ALA A 186 15.18 -17.82 14.83
C ALA A 186 16.41 -17.22 15.53
N TRP A 187 16.60 -15.93 15.39
CA TRP A 187 17.70 -15.19 15.99
C TRP A 187 17.59 -15.19 17.55
N VAL A 188 16.45 -14.82 18.11
CA VAL A 188 16.20 -14.84 19.56
C VAL A 188 16.50 -16.24 20.14
N SER A 189 16.03 -17.28 19.46
CA SER A 189 16.25 -18.66 19.91
C SER A 189 17.72 -19.03 19.94
N HIS A 190 18.52 -18.54 18.99
CA HIS A 190 19.96 -18.76 18.92
C HIS A 190 20.70 -18.00 20.04
N ASP A 191 20.40 -16.70 20.18
CA ASP A 191 21.12 -15.79 21.08
C ASP A 191 20.74 -15.98 22.56
N LEU A 192 19.56 -16.57 22.86
CA LEU A 192 19.22 -17.04 24.19
C LEU A 192 19.85 -18.39 24.53
N ARG A 193 20.01 -19.31 23.57
CA ARG A 193 20.54 -20.66 23.82
C ARG A 193 22.02 -20.64 24.22
N THR A 194 22.83 -19.77 23.64
CA THR A 194 24.29 -19.73 23.86
C THR A 194 24.63 -19.37 25.29
N PRO A 195 24.17 -18.25 25.91
CA PRO A 195 24.46 -17.93 27.31
C PRO A 195 23.85 -18.96 28.29
N LEU A 196 22.64 -19.48 27.95
CA LEU A 196 22.00 -20.52 28.79
C LEU A 196 22.82 -21.80 28.82
N ALA A 197 23.39 -22.23 27.70
CA ALA A 197 24.30 -23.39 27.68
C ALA A 197 25.58 -23.14 28.46
N GLY A 198 26.13 -21.92 28.42
CA GLY A 198 27.29 -21.53 29.22
C GLY A 198 27.00 -21.53 30.71
N ILE A 199 25.88 -20.95 31.15
CA ILE A 199 25.46 -21.00 32.56
C ILE A 199 25.27 -22.45 33.00
N ARG A 200 24.59 -23.27 32.22
CA ARG A 200 24.35 -24.68 32.52
C ARG A 200 25.66 -25.44 32.68
N ALA A 201 26.62 -25.28 31.78
CA ALA A 201 27.92 -25.94 31.86
C ALA A 201 28.71 -25.53 33.12
N MET A 202 28.63 -24.25 33.52
CA MET A 202 29.26 -23.77 34.76
C MET A 202 28.57 -24.37 36.00
N VAL A 203 27.25 -24.47 36.02
CA VAL A 203 26.50 -25.11 37.12
C VAL A 203 26.88 -26.60 37.23
N GLU A 204 26.84 -27.34 36.11
CA GLU A 204 27.21 -28.78 36.07
C GLU A 204 28.64 -28.99 36.55
N ALA A 205 29.61 -28.14 36.17
CA ALA A 205 31.00 -28.23 36.63
C ALA A 205 31.18 -27.98 38.15
N LEU A 206 30.33 -27.12 38.75
CA LEU A 206 30.28 -26.89 40.18
C LEU A 206 29.62 -28.04 40.92
N GLU A 207 28.51 -28.59 40.43
CA GLU A 207 27.77 -29.72 41.01
C GLU A 207 28.61 -31.01 41.00
N ASP A 208 29.31 -31.28 39.88
CA ASP A 208 30.16 -32.47 39.73
C ASP A 208 31.50 -32.37 40.49
N GLY A 209 31.76 -31.23 41.12
CA GLY A 209 32.99 -30.99 41.85
C GLY A 209 34.25 -30.93 40.98
N VAL A 210 34.08 -30.65 39.68
CA VAL A 210 35.18 -30.45 38.73
C VAL A 210 35.94 -29.16 39.06
N VAL A 211 35.21 -28.14 39.54
CA VAL A 211 35.75 -26.87 40.03
C VAL A 211 35.48 -26.75 41.50
N THR A 212 36.58 -26.72 42.28
CA THR A 212 36.52 -26.69 43.74
C THR A 212 37.34 -25.56 44.36
N ASP A 213 38.20 -24.90 43.59
CA ASP A 213 38.98 -23.78 44.08
C ASP A 213 38.15 -22.50 44.18
N ASP A 214 38.24 -21.78 45.26
CA ASP A 214 37.43 -20.61 45.58
C ASP A 214 37.53 -19.51 44.50
N VAL A 215 38.68 -19.35 43.87
CA VAL A 215 38.90 -18.29 42.86
C VAL A 215 38.11 -18.58 41.58
N THR A 216 38.10 -19.85 41.13
CA THR A 216 37.36 -20.27 39.96
C THR A 216 35.86 -20.32 40.24
N VAL A 217 35.43 -20.76 41.42
CA VAL A 217 34.05 -20.74 41.90
C VAL A 217 33.53 -19.30 41.87
N ASP A 218 34.24 -18.34 42.43
CA ASP A 218 33.85 -16.92 42.42
C ASP A 218 33.81 -16.34 41.02
N ARG A 219 34.72 -16.77 40.14
CA ARG A 219 34.68 -16.36 38.71
C ARG A 219 33.44 -16.90 38.01
N TYR A 220 33.08 -18.18 38.23
CA TYR A 220 31.87 -18.78 37.63
C TYR A 220 30.60 -18.07 38.12
N HIS A 221 30.48 -17.77 39.40
CA HIS A 221 29.35 -17.03 39.95
C HIS A 221 29.23 -15.63 39.33
N ARG A 222 30.35 -14.92 39.15
CA ARG A 222 30.35 -13.61 38.48
C ARG A 222 29.94 -13.71 37.00
N THR A 223 30.49 -14.70 36.30
CA THR A 223 30.17 -14.92 34.89
C THR A 223 28.70 -15.30 34.71
N MET A 224 28.18 -16.23 35.51
CA MET A 224 26.76 -16.59 35.47
C MET A 224 25.86 -15.39 35.74
N ARG A 225 26.19 -14.52 36.70
CA ARG A 225 25.42 -13.31 36.97
C ARG A 225 25.42 -12.36 35.75
N LEU A 226 26.57 -12.13 35.14
CA LEU A 226 26.68 -11.30 33.93
C LEU A 226 25.85 -11.87 32.78
N GLU A 227 25.84 -13.19 32.59
CA GLU A 227 25.03 -13.82 31.54
C GLU A 227 23.52 -13.74 31.84
N VAL A 228 23.12 -13.85 33.13
CA VAL A 228 21.71 -13.65 33.52
C VAL A 228 21.26 -12.21 33.29
N ASP A 229 22.08 -11.21 33.67
CA ASP A 229 21.80 -9.80 33.46
C ASP A 229 21.68 -9.48 31.93
N ARG A 230 22.56 -10.10 31.14
CA ARG A 230 22.51 -10.00 29.68
C ARG A 230 21.21 -10.60 29.11
N LEU A 231 20.80 -11.78 29.58
CA LEU A 231 19.54 -12.42 29.16
C LEU A 231 18.33 -11.56 29.53
N ALA A 232 18.31 -10.97 30.72
CA ALA A 232 17.25 -10.04 31.13
C ALA A 232 17.16 -8.85 30.18
N GLY A 233 18.30 -8.23 29.84
CA GLY A 233 18.33 -7.13 28.86
C GLY A 233 17.83 -7.54 27.47
N LEU A 234 18.15 -8.75 26.99
CA LEU A 234 17.63 -9.28 25.71
C LEU A 234 16.11 -9.44 25.72
N VAL A 235 15.54 -9.90 26.85
CA VAL A 235 14.10 -10.04 27.01
C VAL A 235 13.43 -8.65 27.00
N ASP A 236 13.99 -7.68 27.70
CA ASP A 236 13.49 -6.31 27.74
C ASP A 236 13.54 -5.65 26.34
N ASP A 237 14.63 -5.86 25.59
CA ASP A 237 14.77 -5.40 24.21
C ASP A 237 13.72 -6.04 23.30
N LEU A 238 13.42 -7.33 23.47
CA LEU A 238 12.41 -8.04 22.69
C LEU A 238 10.99 -7.51 22.97
N PHE A 239 10.66 -7.25 24.25
CA PHE A 239 9.37 -6.65 24.62
C PHE A 239 9.21 -5.25 24.01
N GLU A 240 10.24 -4.42 24.09
CA GLU A 240 10.22 -3.07 23.52
C GLU A 240 10.03 -3.11 22.00
N LEU A 241 10.82 -3.95 21.32
CA LEU A 241 10.69 -4.14 19.88
C LEU A 241 9.28 -4.62 19.48
N SER A 242 8.69 -5.53 20.27
CA SER A 242 7.32 -6.00 20.05
C SER A 242 6.30 -4.86 20.15
N ARG A 243 6.46 -3.94 21.14
CA ARG A 243 5.60 -2.77 21.29
C ARG A 243 5.76 -1.79 20.13
N ILE A 244 6.99 -1.54 19.69
CA ILE A 244 7.31 -0.70 18.53
C ILE A 244 6.64 -1.26 17.27
N GLN A 245 6.82 -2.56 16.98
CA GLN A 245 6.25 -3.22 15.80
C GLN A 245 4.71 -3.27 15.80
N ALA A 246 4.10 -3.42 16.97
CA ALA A 246 2.65 -3.37 17.13
C ALA A 246 2.07 -1.96 17.04
N GLY A 247 2.91 -0.91 17.01
CA GLY A 247 2.46 0.49 17.08
C GLY A 247 1.80 0.83 18.43
N THR A 248 2.12 0.06 19.49
CA THR A 248 1.55 0.22 20.83
C THR A 248 2.52 0.87 21.82
N LEU A 249 3.60 1.45 21.33
CA LEU A 249 4.51 2.23 22.15
C LEU A 249 3.81 3.51 22.61
N GLU A 250 3.45 3.57 23.89
CA GLU A 250 2.88 4.75 24.53
C GLU A 250 4.03 5.63 25.05
N LEU A 251 4.18 6.82 24.49
CA LEU A 251 5.18 7.79 24.92
C LEU A 251 4.58 8.69 26.00
N HIS A 252 5.22 8.75 27.16
CA HIS A 252 4.93 9.73 28.20
C HIS A 252 5.81 10.95 28.00
N LEU A 253 5.32 11.89 27.17
CA LEU A 253 6.07 13.09 26.81
C LEU A 253 6.12 14.06 27.98
N GLU A 254 7.31 14.59 28.26
CA GLU A 254 7.61 15.63 29.24
C GLU A 254 8.64 16.61 28.69
N MET A 255 8.73 17.79 29.30
CA MET A 255 9.75 18.77 28.93
C MET A 255 11.08 18.38 29.54
N ALA A 256 12.06 18.07 28.71
CA ALA A 256 13.40 17.67 29.11
C ALA A 256 14.45 18.55 28.40
N SER A 257 15.47 18.98 29.16
CA SER A 257 16.61 19.74 28.60
C SER A 257 17.50 18.85 27.75
N LEU A 258 17.79 19.26 26.53
CA LEU A 258 18.77 18.57 25.67
C LEU A 258 20.14 18.43 26.36
N SER A 259 20.55 19.42 27.18
CA SER A 259 21.79 19.38 27.96
C SER A 259 21.79 18.24 28.96
N ASP A 260 20.68 18.05 29.68
CA ASP A 260 20.56 17.01 30.70
C ASP A 260 20.57 15.61 30.08
N LEU A 261 19.81 15.43 28.96
CA LEU A 261 19.81 14.17 28.19
C LEU A 261 21.22 13.78 27.72
N VAL A 262 21.99 14.74 27.20
CA VAL A 262 23.37 14.52 26.75
C VAL A 262 24.28 14.17 27.93
N SER A 263 24.18 14.92 29.04
CA SER A 263 25.01 14.71 30.23
C SER A 263 24.75 13.35 30.85
N ASP A 264 23.48 12.94 30.99
CA ASP A 264 23.08 11.65 31.55
C ASP A 264 23.55 10.49 30.66
N ALA A 265 23.41 10.61 29.34
CA ALA A 265 23.88 9.62 28.39
C ALA A 265 25.41 9.41 28.46
N LEU A 266 26.17 10.49 28.51
CA LEU A 266 27.63 10.44 28.63
C LEU A 266 28.06 9.86 29.99
N ALA A 267 27.40 10.26 31.07
CA ALA A 267 27.67 9.72 32.40
C ALA A 267 27.43 8.21 32.47
N GLY A 268 26.32 7.74 31.85
CA GLY A 268 26.00 6.32 31.76
C GLY A 268 26.98 5.50 30.92
N ALA A 269 27.52 6.05 29.86
CA ALA A 269 28.47 5.38 28.95
C ALA A 269 29.94 5.42 29.43
N SER A 270 30.28 6.37 30.29
CA SER A 270 31.68 6.59 30.78
C SER A 270 32.35 5.37 31.38
N PRO A 271 31.69 4.56 32.24
CA PRO A 271 32.34 3.36 32.82
C PRO A 271 32.73 2.32 31.76
N VAL A 272 31.88 2.12 30.74
CA VAL A 272 32.09 1.17 29.64
C VAL A 272 33.22 1.65 28.73
N ALA A 273 33.22 2.94 28.36
CA ALA A 273 34.27 3.54 27.56
C ALA A 273 35.63 3.44 28.27
N SER A 274 35.68 3.78 29.56
CA SER A 274 36.91 3.72 30.38
C SER A 274 37.45 2.28 30.52
N ALA A 275 36.57 1.31 30.71
CA ALA A 275 36.95 -0.11 30.80
C ALA A 275 37.57 -0.64 29.49
N LYS A 276 37.13 -0.09 28.33
CA LYS A 276 37.67 -0.45 27.01
C LYS A 276 38.87 0.41 26.60
N GLY A 277 39.17 1.49 27.29
CA GLY A 277 40.21 2.45 26.94
C GLY A 277 39.85 3.36 25.77
N VAL A 278 38.54 3.64 25.59
CA VAL A 278 38.03 4.55 24.58
C VAL A 278 37.84 5.93 25.17
N LEU A 279 38.26 6.96 24.40
CA LEU A 279 38.08 8.36 24.80
C LEU A 279 36.61 8.75 24.51
N LEU A 280 35.88 9.18 25.54
CA LEU A 280 34.52 9.65 25.44
C LEU A 280 34.47 11.16 25.63
N ALA A 281 33.95 11.87 24.61
CA ALA A 281 33.79 13.32 24.63
C ALA A 281 32.36 13.73 24.29
N GLY A 282 31.94 14.91 24.78
CA GLY A 282 30.65 15.49 24.43
C GLY A 282 30.75 16.97 24.17
N SER A 283 29.99 17.47 23.22
CA SER A 283 29.87 18.90 22.96
C SER A 283 28.40 19.30 22.74
N LEU A 284 28.06 20.51 23.21
CA LEU A 284 26.77 21.14 22.99
C LEU A 284 26.99 22.45 22.24
N GLN A 285 26.38 22.57 21.06
CA GLN A 285 26.51 23.77 20.23
C GLN A 285 25.31 24.72 20.46
N GLY A 286 25.59 25.92 20.93
CA GLY A 286 24.58 26.96 21.15
C GLY A 286 23.81 26.79 22.45
N VAL A 287 22.56 27.27 22.48
CA VAL A 287 21.65 27.16 23.63
C VAL A 287 20.90 25.83 23.53
N ALA A 288 20.96 25.03 24.58
CA ALA A 288 20.19 23.79 24.65
C ALA A 288 18.70 24.11 24.77
N PRO A 289 17.85 23.64 23.84
CA PRO A 289 16.41 23.79 23.98
C PRO A 289 15.85 22.75 24.96
N ASP A 290 14.67 23.04 25.50
CA ASP A 290 13.82 22.02 26.09
C ASP A 290 13.04 21.30 24.99
N LEU A 291 12.95 19.98 25.09
CA LEU A 291 12.28 19.10 24.15
C LEU A 291 11.07 18.45 24.82
N GLU A 292 10.00 18.27 24.06
CA GLU A 292 8.84 17.49 24.51
C GLU A 292 9.05 16.01 24.10
N VAL A 293 9.61 15.22 25.02
CA VAL A 293 10.05 13.84 24.76
C VAL A 293 9.77 12.91 25.94
N ALA A 294 9.73 11.61 25.67
CA ALA A 294 9.77 10.59 26.71
C ALA A 294 11.24 10.38 27.13
N THR A 295 11.64 11.03 28.22
CA THR A 295 13.03 11.08 28.71
C THR A 295 13.70 9.69 28.81
N PRO A 296 13.05 8.65 29.41
CA PRO A 296 13.65 7.33 29.51
C PRO A 296 13.92 6.70 28.14
N ASP A 297 13.02 6.92 27.17
CA ASP A 297 13.11 6.35 25.84
C ASP A 297 14.22 7.03 25.02
N VAL A 298 14.32 8.36 25.08
CA VAL A 298 15.41 9.09 24.42
C VAL A 298 16.77 8.74 25.03
N LEU A 299 16.88 8.63 26.34
CA LEU A 299 18.11 8.16 27.00
C LEU A 299 18.49 6.74 26.54
N ARG A 300 17.50 5.87 26.32
CA ARG A 300 17.74 4.54 25.75
C ARG A 300 18.26 4.59 24.32
N VAL A 301 17.73 5.50 23.46
CA VAL A 301 18.30 5.76 22.12
C VAL A 301 19.77 6.14 22.21
N LEU A 302 20.09 7.15 23.03
CA LEU A 302 21.46 7.65 23.16
C LEU A 302 22.40 6.56 23.69
N ARG A 303 21.96 5.79 24.68
CA ARG A 303 22.72 4.65 25.21
C ARG A 303 22.98 3.59 24.15
N ASN A 304 21.96 3.21 23.35
CA ASN A 304 22.13 2.23 22.28
C ASN A 304 23.14 2.69 21.22
N LEU A 305 23.13 3.99 20.89
CA LEU A 305 24.10 4.56 19.96
C LEU A 305 25.51 4.62 20.54
N LEU A 306 25.66 5.06 21.82
CA LEU A 306 26.94 5.14 22.49
C LEU A 306 27.55 3.73 22.73
N ASP A 307 26.75 2.77 23.18
CA ASP A 307 27.19 1.39 23.37
C ASP A 307 27.67 0.77 22.05
N ASN A 308 26.94 1.04 20.96
CA ASN A 308 27.34 0.60 19.62
C ASN A 308 28.67 1.26 19.20
N ALA A 309 28.79 2.57 19.34
CA ALA A 309 29.98 3.33 19.01
C ALA A 309 31.21 2.86 19.83
N ILE A 310 31.07 2.74 21.16
CA ILE A 310 32.14 2.25 22.04
C ILE A 310 32.53 0.82 21.67
N ARG A 311 31.57 -0.06 21.38
CA ARG A 311 31.83 -1.45 20.98
C ARG A 311 32.69 -1.55 19.73
N HIS A 312 32.42 -0.76 18.72
CA HIS A 312 33.12 -0.83 17.44
C HIS A 312 34.38 0.03 17.36
N THR A 313 34.59 0.94 18.29
CA THR A 313 35.81 1.75 18.39
C THR A 313 36.95 0.92 18.99
N PRO A 314 38.14 0.86 18.37
CA PRO A 314 39.31 0.20 18.97
C PRO A 314 39.77 0.91 20.25
N PRO A 315 40.55 0.22 21.13
CA PRO A 315 41.21 0.88 22.27
C PRO A 315 42.01 2.11 21.79
N GLU A 316 42.03 3.16 22.59
CA GLU A 316 42.65 4.45 22.30
C GLU A 316 41.92 5.26 21.19
N GLY A 317 40.82 4.75 20.62
CA GLY A 317 39.95 5.48 19.71
C GLY A 317 39.06 6.48 20.46
N GLU A 318 38.34 7.30 19.70
CA GLU A 318 37.46 8.35 20.22
C GLU A 318 36.01 8.07 19.86
N VAL A 319 35.10 8.29 20.81
CA VAL A 319 33.66 8.40 20.62
C VAL A 319 33.22 9.78 21.07
N ARG A 320 32.52 10.53 20.20
CA ARG A 320 32.08 11.88 20.48
C ARG A 320 30.58 12.02 20.26
N LEU A 321 29.90 12.62 21.24
CA LEU A 321 28.48 12.96 21.17
C LEU A 321 28.35 14.48 21.02
N ASP A 322 27.89 14.92 19.87
CA ASP A 322 27.64 16.35 19.58
C ASP A 322 26.12 16.60 19.54
N ALA A 323 25.68 17.67 20.20
CA ALA A 323 24.28 18.06 20.20
C ALA A 323 24.10 19.53 19.90
N GLY A 324 22.95 19.90 19.30
CA GLY A 324 22.64 21.27 18.94
C GLY A 324 21.28 21.39 18.29
N VAL A 325 21.02 22.55 17.65
CA VAL A 325 19.77 22.83 16.95
C VAL A 325 20.06 23.14 15.48
N VAL A 326 19.32 22.51 14.58
CA VAL A 326 19.36 22.78 13.15
C VAL A 326 17.92 22.98 12.65
N GLY A 327 17.60 24.22 12.28
CA GLY A 327 16.24 24.59 11.89
C GLY A 327 15.25 24.44 13.04
N ASP A 328 14.25 23.58 12.83
CA ASP A 328 13.17 23.26 13.79
C ASP A 328 13.38 21.93 14.52
N HIS A 329 14.61 21.38 14.48
CA HIS A 329 14.95 20.11 15.11
C HIS A 329 16.14 20.25 16.07
N ALA A 330 16.05 19.54 17.19
CA ALA A 330 17.23 19.20 17.96
C ALA A 330 17.96 18.06 17.25
N VAL A 331 19.25 18.17 17.10
CA VAL A 331 20.10 17.21 16.43
C VAL A 331 21.13 16.68 17.43
N VAL A 332 21.21 15.36 17.56
CA VAL A 332 22.22 14.67 18.35
C VAL A 332 22.98 13.72 17.45
N SER A 333 24.28 13.83 17.39
CA SER A 333 25.15 12.99 16.57
C SER A 333 26.17 12.26 17.43
N VAL A 334 26.29 10.94 17.22
CA VAL A 334 27.33 10.10 17.81
C VAL A 334 28.35 9.76 16.73
N HIS A 335 29.59 10.16 16.93
CA HIS A 335 30.73 9.87 16.06
C HIS A 335 31.60 8.79 16.71
N ASP A 336 32.13 7.89 15.92
CA ASP A 336 33.05 6.88 16.36
C ASP A 336 34.24 6.71 15.40
N SER A 337 35.28 6.01 15.84
CA SER A 337 36.47 5.67 15.05
C SER A 337 36.47 4.21 14.62
N CYS A 338 35.31 3.68 14.18
CA CYS A 338 35.13 2.25 13.87
C CYS A 338 35.80 1.78 12.56
N GLY A 339 36.37 2.70 11.77
CA GLY A 339 36.91 2.40 10.44
C GLY A 339 35.88 2.46 9.32
N GLY A 340 34.61 2.74 9.63
CA GLY A 340 33.50 2.87 8.68
C GLY A 340 32.70 1.58 8.47
N ILE A 341 31.49 1.75 7.93
CA ILE A 341 30.56 0.68 7.57
C ILE A 341 30.63 0.47 6.07
N PRO A 342 30.68 -0.77 5.53
CA PRO A 342 30.62 -1.01 4.09
C PRO A 342 29.40 -0.33 3.47
N PRO A 343 29.54 0.36 2.32
CA PRO A 343 28.41 1.09 1.71
C PRO A 343 27.16 0.24 1.45
N ALA A 344 27.33 -1.04 1.15
CA ALA A 344 26.23 -1.97 0.94
C ALA A 344 25.47 -2.34 2.22
N GLU A 345 26.02 -2.03 3.39
CA GLU A 345 25.46 -2.32 4.72
C GLU A 345 24.81 -1.12 5.39
N LEU A 346 25.13 0.12 4.95
CA LEU A 346 24.63 1.36 5.56
C LEU A 346 23.11 1.43 5.68
N ASP A 347 22.39 1.06 4.62
CA ASP A 347 20.91 1.06 4.62
C ASP A 347 20.31 0.00 5.54
N ARG A 348 21.11 -0.99 5.96
CA ARG A 348 20.67 -2.17 6.70
C ARG A 348 21.05 -2.18 8.17
N VAL A 349 21.84 -1.22 8.64
CA VAL A 349 22.30 -1.20 10.05
C VAL A 349 21.18 -1.11 11.07
N PHE A 350 20.03 -0.58 10.66
CA PHE A 350 18.81 -0.48 11.46
C PHE A 350 17.87 -1.68 11.27
N ASP A 351 18.20 -2.64 10.38
CA ASP A 351 17.41 -3.86 10.22
C ASP A 351 17.50 -4.72 11.47
N LEU A 352 16.43 -5.46 11.74
CA LEU A 352 16.37 -6.38 12.87
C LEU A 352 17.48 -7.43 12.80
N ALA A 353 18.17 -7.62 13.92
CA ALA A 353 19.22 -8.63 14.07
C ALA A 353 20.38 -8.50 13.06
N PHE A 354 20.51 -7.33 12.40
CA PHE A 354 21.60 -7.10 11.47
C PHE A 354 22.95 -7.08 12.21
N ARG A 355 23.90 -7.83 11.69
CA ARG A 355 25.31 -7.83 12.11
C ARG A 355 26.16 -7.79 10.87
N GLY A 356 27.01 -6.78 10.72
CA GLY A 356 27.96 -6.69 9.62
C GLY A 356 28.90 -7.92 9.56
N ASP A 357 29.41 -8.22 8.38
CA ASP A 357 30.26 -9.40 8.14
C ASP A 357 31.55 -9.42 9.01
N THR A 358 32.03 -8.25 9.42
CA THR A 358 33.20 -8.09 10.32
C THR A 358 32.89 -8.41 11.77
N ALA A 359 31.61 -8.39 12.20
CA ALA A 359 31.18 -8.66 13.57
C ALA A 359 30.91 -10.16 13.87
N ARG A 360 31.18 -11.05 12.92
CA ARG A 360 30.95 -12.51 13.06
C ARG A 360 32.00 -13.26 13.91
N THR A 361 33.01 -12.58 14.41
CA THR A 361 33.97 -13.19 15.35
C THR A 361 33.24 -13.40 16.68
N PRO A 362 33.27 -14.62 17.29
CA PRO A 362 32.59 -14.91 18.54
C PRO A 362 33.40 -14.36 19.73
N GLU A 363 33.53 -13.06 19.83
CA GLU A 363 33.98 -12.42 21.05
C GLU A 363 32.80 -12.25 22.00
N HIS A 364 33.00 -12.47 23.30
CA HIS A 364 31.98 -12.56 24.35
C HIS A 364 31.09 -11.31 24.55
N ASP A 365 31.34 -10.23 23.80
CA ASP A 365 30.68 -8.93 23.92
C ASP A 365 29.68 -8.59 22.74
N GLY A 366 29.30 -9.54 21.94
CA GLY A 366 28.39 -9.35 20.82
C GLY A 366 26.99 -8.91 21.28
N GLY A 367 26.67 -7.64 21.15
CA GLY A 367 25.29 -7.14 21.37
C GLY A 367 24.29 -7.84 20.45
N ALA A 368 23.05 -7.85 20.89
CA ALA A 368 21.92 -8.55 20.25
C ALA A 368 21.55 -8.10 18.84
N GLY A 369 22.12 -7.02 18.30
CA GLY A 369 21.71 -6.44 17.02
C GLY A 369 20.30 -5.82 17.06
N LEU A 370 19.70 -5.66 18.23
CA LEU A 370 18.38 -5.05 18.40
C LEU A 370 18.45 -3.57 18.73
N GLY A 371 19.55 -3.10 19.34
CA GLY A 371 19.67 -1.75 19.89
C GLY A 371 19.45 -0.64 18.84
N LEU A 372 20.00 -0.78 17.62
CA LEU A 372 19.81 0.20 16.55
C LEU A 372 18.38 0.18 16.00
N ALA A 373 17.77 -0.99 15.86
CA ALA A 373 16.36 -1.11 15.44
C ALA A 373 15.41 -0.50 16.48
N ILE A 374 15.67 -0.71 17.78
CA ILE A 374 14.93 -0.09 18.88
C ILE A 374 15.13 1.42 18.86
N ALA A 375 16.36 1.90 18.69
CA ALA A 375 16.67 3.33 18.62
C ALA A 375 15.87 4.00 17.49
N ARG A 376 15.84 3.40 16.29
CA ARG A 376 15.05 3.88 15.17
C ARG A 376 13.55 3.91 15.50
N GLY A 377 12.99 2.85 16.03
CA GLY A 377 11.58 2.78 16.38
C GLY A 377 11.15 3.81 17.42
N ILE A 378 11.99 4.06 18.43
CA ILE A 378 11.74 5.11 19.43
C ILE A 378 11.79 6.50 18.80
N VAL A 379 12.80 6.78 17.97
CA VAL A 379 12.93 8.08 17.28
C VAL A 379 11.76 8.33 16.34
N GLU A 380 11.33 7.33 15.55
CA GLU A 380 10.15 7.41 14.68
C GLU A 380 8.86 7.65 15.49
N ALA A 381 8.72 7.02 16.66
CA ALA A 381 7.58 7.26 17.55
C ALA A 381 7.53 8.71 18.06
N HIS A 382 8.69 9.35 18.26
CA HIS A 382 8.81 10.78 18.59
C HIS A 382 8.67 11.69 17.36
N ARG A 383 8.30 11.16 16.18
CA ARG A 383 8.22 11.89 14.90
C ARG A 383 9.57 12.46 14.46
N GLY A 384 10.65 11.86 14.93
CA GLY A 384 12.00 12.17 14.58
C GLY A 384 12.51 11.31 13.42
N ASP A 385 13.78 11.51 13.09
CA ASP A 385 14.51 10.73 12.08
C ASP A 385 15.89 10.35 12.60
N ILE A 386 16.38 9.18 12.17
CA ILE A 386 17.71 8.68 12.48
C ILE A 386 18.40 8.21 11.21
N GLU A 387 19.61 8.65 11.01
CA GLU A 387 20.43 8.30 9.85
C GLU A 387 21.85 7.92 10.27
N VAL A 388 22.57 7.24 9.37
CA VAL A 388 23.97 6.88 9.54
C VAL A 388 24.76 7.19 8.28
N GLY A 389 26.01 7.58 8.46
CA GLY A 389 26.95 7.81 7.36
C GLY A 389 28.37 7.55 7.80
N ASN A 390 29.26 7.28 6.85
CA ASN A 390 30.69 7.21 7.09
C ASN A 390 31.29 8.62 7.07
N GLU A 391 32.18 8.91 8.03
CA GLU A 391 32.84 10.19 8.14
C GLU A 391 34.22 10.01 8.80
N ASP A 392 35.26 10.63 8.22
CA ASP A 392 36.63 10.73 8.78
C ASP A 392 37.23 9.42 9.34
N GLY A 393 37.02 8.30 8.66
CA GLY A 393 37.54 7.00 9.08
C GLY A 393 36.71 6.30 10.16
N GLY A 394 35.50 6.76 10.40
CA GLY A 394 34.55 6.19 11.33
C GLY A 394 33.12 6.29 10.83
N CYS A 395 32.17 6.28 11.75
CA CYS A 395 30.75 6.40 11.49
C CYS A 395 30.15 7.58 12.24
N ARG A 396 29.09 8.16 11.67
CA ARG A 396 28.24 9.14 12.34
C ARG A 396 26.81 8.66 12.33
N PHE A 397 26.23 8.47 13.52
CA PHE A 397 24.79 8.30 13.70
C PHE A 397 24.18 9.64 14.09
N THR A 398 23.15 10.08 13.38
CA THR A 398 22.50 11.39 13.62
C THR A 398 21.03 11.18 13.91
N VAL A 399 20.58 11.67 15.07
CA VAL A 399 19.17 11.67 15.51
C VAL A 399 18.63 13.09 15.38
N ARG A 400 17.47 13.26 14.79
CA ARG A 400 16.73 14.52 14.71
C ARG A 400 15.41 14.39 15.44
N LEU A 401 15.16 15.23 16.43
CA LEU A 401 13.90 15.29 17.16
C LEU A 401 13.25 16.66 16.95
N PRO A 402 11.93 16.72 16.69
CA PRO A 402 11.25 18.00 16.47
C PRO A 402 11.26 18.85 17.73
N LEU A 403 11.47 20.16 17.58
CA LEU A 403 11.32 21.11 18.68
C LEU A 403 9.83 21.32 19.03
N PRO A 404 9.48 21.66 20.27
CA PRO A 404 8.13 21.99 20.66
C PRO A 404 7.51 23.05 19.73
N GLY A 405 6.39 22.75 19.10
CA GLY A 405 5.71 23.62 18.13
C GLY A 405 6.06 23.43 16.66
N ALA A 406 7.08 22.65 16.30
CA ALA A 406 7.46 22.37 14.90
C ALA A 406 6.46 21.44 14.16
N GLY A 407 5.53 20.81 14.85
CA GLY A 407 4.60 19.82 14.28
C GLY A 407 3.13 20.22 14.19
N ALA A 408 2.76 21.47 14.42
CA ALA A 408 1.38 21.89 14.18
C ALA A 408 1.16 22.10 12.68
N PRO A 409 0.19 21.39 12.02
CA PRO A 409 -0.17 21.69 10.65
C PRO A 409 -0.69 23.14 10.62
N ALA A 410 -0.04 24.00 9.84
CA ALA A 410 -0.52 25.32 9.53
C ALA A 410 -1.89 25.20 8.83
N GLY A 411 -3.01 25.30 9.57
CA GLY A 411 -4.31 25.24 8.93
C GLY A 411 -5.47 24.78 9.82
N ALA A 412 -5.66 25.41 11.00
CA ALA A 412 -6.99 25.48 11.61
C ALA A 412 -7.08 26.80 12.40
N GLY A 413 -6.89 27.90 11.68
CA GLY A 413 -7.08 29.26 12.15
C GLY A 413 -8.44 29.78 11.74
N ALA A 414 -9.29 30.00 12.76
CA ALA A 414 -10.29 31.05 12.86
C ALA A 414 -11.24 31.25 11.66
N GLY A 415 -12.43 30.72 11.81
CA GLY A 415 -13.65 31.23 11.21
C GLY A 415 -14.68 31.37 12.31
N ALA A 416 -14.73 32.59 12.84
CA ALA A 416 -15.81 33.05 13.71
C ALA A 416 -17.10 33.23 12.94
#